data_18af18eb2373af2948d8cca97f830b6f
#
_entry.id   18af18eb2373af2948d8cca97f830b6f
#
_cell.length_a   1.000
_cell.length_b   1.000
_cell.length_c   1.000
_cell.angle_alpha   90.00
_cell.angle_beta   90.00
_cell.angle_gamma   90.00
#
_symmetry.space_group_name_H-M   'P 1'
#
loop_
_entity.id
_entity.type
_entity.pdbx_description
1 polymer ?
#
loop_
_entity_poly.entity_id
_entity_poly.type
_entity_poly.pdbx_seq_one_letter_code
_entity_poly.pdbx_strand_id
1 'polypeptide(L)'
;MKVNPIVLSGDWRAGFALDVQTVSSDYIGDDEYGHARFDTKRSEVGELLYRFKYAQDKSGVRLLAETAAEFVRSQRWPVEAIVPVPPSRETRVFQPLQILARALGESLGIPVQSDCIAKTRSTPELKSVTAYDERLKLLDGAYAVFAKPIIGRKVLL
;
A
#
# COMPACT_ATOMS: atom_id res chain seq x y z
N MET A 1 -6.71 8.47 -14.27
CA MET A 1 -7.79 7.66 -13.65
C MET A 1 -8.48 8.47 -12.58
N LYS A 2 -9.81 8.40 -12.46
CA LYS A 2 -10.57 9.13 -11.42
C LYS A 2 -10.41 8.40 -10.09
N VAL A 3 -10.17 9.16 -9.02
CA VAL A 3 -10.03 8.64 -7.65
C VAL A 3 -10.84 9.49 -6.68
N ASN A 4 -11.19 8.92 -5.52
CA ASN A 4 -11.89 9.58 -4.43
C ASN A 4 -11.04 9.54 -3.15
N PRO A 5 -10.09 10.48 -2.98
CA PRO A 5 -9.16 10.44 -1.88
C PRO A 5 -9.85 10.55 -0.52
N ILE A 6 -9.47 9.67 0.39
CA ILE A 6 -9.98 9.61 1.77
C ILE A 6 -8.85 10.04 2.70
N VAL A 7 -9.11 11.03 3.56
CA VAL A 7 -8.16 11.47 4.58
C VAL A 7 -7.99 10.39 5.64
N LEU A 8 -6.75 10.06 5.96
CA LEU A 8 -6.38 9.14 7.03
C LEU A 8 -5.77 9.91 8.20
N SER A 9 -6.26 9.66 9.41
CA SER A 9 -5.71 10.24 10.64
C SER A 9 -4.63 9.35 11.25
N GLY A 10 -3.58 9.97 11.79
CA GLY A 10 -2.44 9.29 12.44
C GLY A 10 -1.33 10.27 12.81
N ASP A 11 -0.21 9.76 13.30
CA ASP A 11 0.95 10.56 13.76
C ASP A 11 1.85 11.02 12.58
N TRP A 12 1.28 11.22 11.43
CA TRP A 12 1.92 11.76 10.24
C TRP A 12 1.40 13.17 9.92
N ARG A 13 2.14 13.91 9.11
CA ARG A 13 1.73 15.28 8.72
C ARG A 13 0.46 15.28 7.87
N ALA A 14 0.33 14.32 6.95
CA ALA A 14 -0.86 14.10 6.12
C ALA A 14 -0.88 12.65 5.65
N GLY A 15 -2.06 12.04 5.59
CA GLY A 15 -2.27 10.68 5.11
C GLY A 15 -3.53 10.57 4.26
N PHE A 16 -3.45 9.80 3.18
CA PHE A 16 -4.58 9.58 2.27
C PHE A 16 -4.60 8.15 1.75
N ALA A 17 -5.79 7.59 1.63
CA ALA A 17 -6.06 6.52 0.69
C ALA A 17 -6.57 7.15 -0.60
N LEU A 18 -6.01 6.80 -1.76
CA LEU A 18 -6.44 7.40 -3.04
C LEU A 18 -7.86 7.00 -3.41
N ASP A 19 -8.29 5.82 -3.00
CA ASP A 19 -9.64 5.31 -3.23
C ASP A 19 -9.90 4.11 -2.32
N VAL A 20 -11.15 3.65 -2.26
CA VAL A 20 -11.50 2.36 -1.67
C VAL A 20 -11.11 1.23 -2.62
N GLN A 21 -10.64 0.12 -2.10
CA GLN A 21 -10.35 -1.06 -2.93
C GLN A 21 -11.65 -1.77 -3.33
N THR A 22 -12.59 -1.90 -2.39
CA THR A 22 -13.86 -2.59 -2.58
C THR A 22 -15.01 -1.62 -2.37
N VAL A 23 -15.89 -1.52 -3.35
CA VAL A 23 -17.09 -0.67 -3.31
C VAL A 23 -18.22 -1.42 -2.59
N SER A 24 -18.46 -2.68 -2.97
CA SER A 24 -19.41 -3.57 -2.29
C SER A 24 -18.91 -5.01 -2.34
N SER A 25 -19.39 -5.83 -1.42
CA SER A 25 -19.12 -7.26 -1.37
C SER A 25 -20.33 -7.97 -0.78
N ASP A 26 -21.17 -8.53 -1.65
CA ASP A 26 -22.44 -9.14 -1.28
C ASP A 26 -22.27 -10.67 -1.24
N TYR A 27 -22.68 -11.28 -0.12
CA TYR A 27 -22.68 -12.73 0.00
C TYR A 27 -23.71 -13.35 -0.95
N ILE A 28 -23.27 -14.32 -1.76
CA ILE A 28 -24.11 -14.96 -2.80
C ILE A 28 -24.28 -16.48 -2.60
N GLY A 29 -24.06 -16.95 -1.37
CA GLY A 29 -24.14 -18.38 -1.02
C GLY A 29 -22.77 -19.04 -0.90
N ASP A 30 -22.80 -20.34 -0.61
CA ASP A 30 -21.57 -21.14 -0.50
C ASP A 30 -21.28 -21.88 -1.80
N ASP A 31 -20.01 -22.27 -2.03
CA ASP A 31 -19.62 -23.15 -3.09
C ASP A 31 -19.91 -24.62 -2.72
N GLU A 32 -19.61 -25.55 -3.64
CA GLU A 32 -19.79 -26.99 -3.43
C GLU A 32 -18.97 -27.59 -2.26
N TYR A 33 -17.98 -26.83 -1.75
CA TYR A 33 -17.13 -27.19 -0.62
C TYR A 33 -17.50 -26.47 0.68
N GLY A 34 -18.58 -25.69 0.68
CA GLY A 34 -19.03 -24.91 1.84
C GLY A 34 -18.24 -23.64 2.10
N HIS A 35 -17.50 -23.11 1.12
CA HIS A 35 -16.83 -21.82 1.22
C HIS A 35 -17.75 -20.69 0.79
N ALA A 36 -17.82 -19.64 1.61
CA ALA A 36 -18.62 -18.45 1.31
C ALA A 36 -18.15 -17.77 0.01
N ARG A 37 -19.10 -17.54 -0.91
CA ARG A 37 -18.89 -16.80 -2.17
C ARG A 37 -19.44 -15.40 -2.04
N PHE A 38 -18.73 -14.45 -2.65
CA PHE A 38 -19.10 -13.04 -2.62
C PHE A 38 -19.08 -12.46 -4.03
N ASP A 39 -20.12 -11.70 -4.36
CA ASP A 39 -20.09 -10.79 -5.51
C ASP A 39 -19.41 -9.49 -5.04
N THR A 40 -18.19 -9.27 -5.53
CA THR A 40 -17.35 -8.16 -5.09
C THR A 40 -17.16 -7.16 -6.21
N LYS A 41 -17.67 -5.95 -6.00
CA LYS A 41 -17.44 -4.80 -6.89
C LYS A 41 -16.26 -3.99 -6.36
N ARG A 42 -15.25 -3.79 -7.21
CA ARG A 42 -14.08 -2.98 -6.89
C ARG A 42 -14.15 -1.62 -7.57
N SER A 43 -13.45 -0.63 -7.00
CA SER A 43 -13.16 0.60 -7.73
C SER A 43 -12.19 0.31 -8.89
N GLU A 44 -12.00 1.27 -9.80
CA GLU A 44 -11.01 1.13 -10.88
C GLU A 44 -9.59 0.90 -10.33
N VAL A 45 -9.19 1.68 -9.31
CA VAL A 45 -7.93 1.47 -8.56
C VAL A 45 -7.89 0.09 -7.91
N GLY A 46 -8.99 -0.30 -7.26
CA GLY A 46 -9.11 -1.58 -6.57
C GLY A 46 -8.95 -2.77 -7.50
N GLU A 47 -9.53 -2.72 -8.70
CA GLU A 47 -9.41 -3.78 -9.70
C GLU A 47 -7.97 -3.89 -10.23
N LEU A 48 -7.35 -2.77 -10.59
CA LEU A 48 -5.96 -2.77 -11.03
C LEU A 48 -5.00 -3.29 -9.96
N LEU A 49 -5.20 -2.87 -8.69
CA LEU A 49 -4.41 -3.37 -7.57
C LEU A 49 -4.64 -4.86 -7.31
N TYR A 50 -5.87 -5.35 -7.45
CA TYR A 50 -6.20 -6.76 -7.28
C TYR A 50 -5.48 -7.61 -8.34
N ARG A 51 -5.61 -7.26 -9.62
CA ARG A 51 -4.92 -7.95 -10.72
C ARG A 51 -3.40 -7.91 -10.54
N PHE A 52 -2.87 -6.76 -10.15
CA PHE A 52 -1.44 -6.61 -9.91
C PHE A 52 -0.94 -7.49 -8.76
N LYS A 53 -1.65 -7.50 -7.60
CA LYS A 53 -1.22 -8.26 -6.42
C LYS A 53 -1.39 -9.77 -6.55
N TYR A 54 -2.49 -10.21 -7.17
CA TYR A 54 -2.89 -11.62 -7.15
C TYR A 54 -2.67 -12.33 -8.48
N ALA A 55 -2.84 -11.66 -9.60
CA ALA A 55 -2.56 -12.20 -10.93
C ALA A 55 -1.17 -11.79 -11.47
N GLN A 56 -0.40 -10.98 -10.72
CA GLN A 56 0.90 -10.43 -11.12
C GLN A 56 0.84 -9.62 -12.44
N ASP A 57 -0.33 -9.12 -12.79
CA ASP A 57 -0.57 -8.32 -13.99
C ASP A 57 0.01 -6.91 -13.81
N LYS A 58 1.12 -6.64 -14.48
CA LYS A 58 1.83 -5.36 -14.41
C LYS A 58 1.28 -4.29 -15.36
N SER A 59 0.30 -4.62 -16.21
CA SER A 59 -0.21 -3.70 -17.24
C SER A 59 -0.75 -2.38 -16.67
N GLY A 60 -1.35 -2.42 -15.47
CA GLY A 60 -1.90 -1.26 -14.77
C GLY A 60 -0.91 -0.48 -13.89
N VAL A 61 0.33 -0.95 -13.70
CA VAL A 61 1.28 -0.35 -12.73
C VAL A 61 1.60 1.10 -13.08
N ARG A 62 1.83 1.38 -14.36
CA ARG A 62 2.12 2.74 -14.82
C ARG A 62 0.95 3.68 -14.55
N LEU A 63 -0.27 3.26 -14.86
CA LEU A 63 -1.47 4.07 -14.63
C LEU A 63 -1.69 4.34 -13.13
N LEU A 64 -1.49 3.33 -12.27
CA LEU A 64 -1.54 3.49 -10.81
C LEU A 64 -0.50 4.49 -10.31
N ALA A 65 0.75 4.37 -10.78
CA ALA A 65 1.85 5.24 -10.39
C ALA A 65 1.62 6.70 -10.86
N GLU A 66 1.19 6.91 -12.10
CA GLU A 66 0.87 8.23 -12.64
C GLU A 66 -0.29 8.88 -11.88
N THR A 67 -1.35 8.13 -11.57
CA THR A 67 -2.49 8.62 -10.78
C THR A 67 -2.04 9.06 -9.37
N ALA A 68 -1.22 8.25 -8.71
CA ALA A 68 -0.66 8.60 -7.41
C ALA A 68 0.26 9.83 -7.50
N ALA A 69 1.09 9.91 -8.54
CA ALA A 69 1.99 11.04 -8.76
C ALA A 69 1.22 12.35 -9.01
N GLU A 70 0.16 12.33 -9.80
CA GLU A 70 -0.74 13.47 -10.02
C GLU A 70 -1.35 13.96 -8.71
N PHE A 71 -1.82 13.02 -7.87
CA PHE A 71 -2.34 13.35 -6.55
C PHE A 71 -1.27 14.01 -5.67
N VAL A 72 -0.08 13.42 -5.55
CA VAL A 72 1.03 13.98 -4.74
C VAL A 72 1.39 15.38 -5.22
N ARG A 73 1.50 15.62 -6.54
CA ARG A 73 1.76 16.95 -7.11
C ARG A 73 0.66 17.95 -6.79
N SER A 74 -0.60 17.52 -6.84
CA SER A 74 -1.76 18.40 -6.54
C SER A 74 -1.74 18.91 -5.10
N GLN A 75 -1.19 18.11 -4.17
CA GLN A 75 -1.03 18.49 -2.78
C GLN A 75 0.12 19.49 -2.55
N ARG A 76 0.99 19.70 -3.54
CA ARG A 76 2.18 20.55 -3.45
C ARG A 76 3.10 20.20 -2.28
N TRP A 77 3.15 18.92 -1.89
CA TRP A 77 4.04 18.47 -0.83
C TRP A 77 5.48 18.50 -1.33
N PRO A 78 6.41 19.05 -0.55
CA PRO A 78 7.81 19.04 -0.88
C PRO A 78 8.45 17.69 -0.51
N VAL A 79 7.98 16.61 -1.13
CA VAL A 79 8.48 15.25 -0.92
C VAL A 79 9.85 15.08 -1.57
N GLU A 80 10.80 14.53 -0.85
CA GLU A 80 12.20 14.39 -1.26
C GLU A 80 12.62 12.93 -1.44
N ALA A 81 11.85 11.99 -0.90
CA ALA A 81 12.08 10.55 -1.06
C ALA A 81 10.78 9.74 -0.84
N ILE A 82 10.72 8.57 -1.45
CA ILE A 82 9.69 7.56 -1.17
C ILE A 82 10.34 6.47 -0.32
N VAL A 83 9.65 6.09 0.77
CA VAL A 83 10.09 5.02 1.66
C VAL A 83 8.99 3.95 1.71
N PRO A 84 9.07 2.88 0.91
CA PRO A 84 8.05 1.84 0.92
C PRO A 84 8.11 1.03 2.23
N VAL A 85 6.95 0.71 2.79
CA VAL A 85 6.85 -0.20 3.93
C VAL A 85 7.41 -1.58 3.53
N PRO A 86 8.27 -2.21 4.36
CA PRO A 86 8.83 -3.51 4.06
C PRO A 86 7.73 -4.57 3.88
N PRO A 87 7.95 -5.56 3.01
CA PRO A 87 7.00 -6.63 2.80
C PRO A 87 6.81 -7.48 4.07
N SER A 88 5.62 -8.02 4.26
CA SER A 88 5.35 -8.93 5.39
C SER A 88 6.17 -10.21 5.34
N ARG A 89 6.57 -10.65 4.14
CA ARG A 89 7.43 -11.82 3.85
C ARG A 89 8.49 -11.44 2.83
N GLU A 90 9.75 -11.40 3.25
CA GLU A 90 10.90 -11.05 2.40
C GLU A 90 11.18 -12.09 1.29
N THR A 91 10.84 -13.36 1.55
CA THR A 91 11.06 -14.47 0.62
C THR A 91 10.14 -14.47 -0.61
N ARG A 92 9.17 -13.55 -0.67
CA ARG A 92 8.26 -13.47 -1.81
C ARG A 92 8.99 -12.90 -3.03
N VAL A 93 9.11 -13.67 -4.11
CA VAL A 93 9.75 -13.25 -5.37
C VAL A 93 9.05 -12.04 -5.99
N PHE A 94 7.72 -12.02 -5.96
CA PHE A 94 6.95 -10.88 -6.44
C PHE A 94 6.61 -9.91 -5.32
N GLN A 95 7.18 -8.70 -5.40
CA GLN A 95 7.06 -7.62 -4.41
C GLN A 95 6.28 -6.44 -4.99
N PRO A 96 4.94 -6.47 -5.00
CA PRO A 96 4.12 -5.47 -5.69
C PRO A 96 4.35 -4.05 -5.17
N LEU A 97 4.52 -3.86 -3.86
CA LEU A 97 4.75 -2.53 -3.29
C LEU A 97 6.06 -1.92 -3.77
N GLN A 98 7.13 -2.71 -3.86
CA GLN A 98 8.43 -2.24 -4.35
C GLN A 98 8.36 -1.83 -5.83
N ILE A 99 7.63 -2.60 -6.63
CA ILE A 99 7.43 -2.29 -8.05
C ILE A 99 6.66 -0.99 -8.20
N LEU A 100 5.56 -0.82 -7.45
CA LEU A 100 4.75 0.39 -7.50
C LEU A 100 5.52 1.62 -6.99
N ALA A 101 6.29 1.48 -5.89
CA ALA A 101 7.10 2.56 -5.35
C ALA A 101 8.15 3.05 -6.35
N ARG A 102 8.81 2.13 -7.08
CA ARG A 102 9.77 2.50 -8.16
C ARG A 102 9.08 3.26 -9.28
N ALA A 103 7.95 2.75 -9.78
CA ALA A 103 7.20 3.42 -10.83
C ALA A 103 6.71 4.81 -10.39
N LEU A 104 6.31 4.97 -9.13
CA LEU A 104 5.94 6.26 -8.55
C LEU A 104 7.14 7.20 -8.43
N GLY A 105 8.30 6.68 -8.00
CA GLY A 105 9.56 7.44 -7.93
C GLY A 105 9.99 7.96 -9.30
N GLU A 106 9.91 7.12 -10.33
CA GLU A 106 10.14 7.51 -11.73
C GLU A 106 9.17 8.60 -12.19
N SER A 107 7.87 8.45 -11.90
CA SER A 107 6.86 9.43 -12.27
C SER A 107 7.04 10.77 -11.55
N LEU A 108 7.50 10.79 -10.30
CA LEU A 108 7.72 12.00 -9.52
C LEU A 108 9.12 12.60 -9.72
N GLY A 109 10.08 11.83 -10.23
CA GLY A 109 11.49 12.23 -10.33
C GLY A 109 12.19 12.27 -8.95
N ILE A 110 11.78 11.42 -7.99
CA ILE A 110 12.35 11.39 -6.64
C ILE A 110 12.86 9.98 -6.30
N PRO A 111 13.91 9.85 -5.46
CA PRO A 111 14.50 8.57 -5.12
C PRO A 111 13.58 7.71 -4.26
N VAL A 112 13.65 6.39 -4.46
CA VAL A 112 13.03 5.38 -3.60
C VAL A 112 14.09 4.79 -2.67
N GLN A 113 13.85 4.89 -1.37
CA GLN A 113 14.76 4.43 -0.31
C GLN A 113 14.16 3.17 0.35
N SER A 114 14.43 2.01 -0.24
CA SER A 114 13.84 0.73 0.20
C SER A 114 14.43 0.19 1.51
N ASP A 115 15.63 0.62 1.87
CA ASP A 115 16.39 0.06 3.00
C ASP A 115 16.27 0.91 4.28
N CYS A 116 15.41 1.93 4.27
CA CYS A 116 15.23 2.81 5.42
C CYS A 116 14.40 2.20 6.55
N ILE A 117 13.56 1.21 6.23
CA ILE A 117 12.74 0.49 7.20
C ILE A 117 12.95 -1.00 6.98
N ALA A 118 13.23 -1.74 8.04
CA ALA A 118 13.27 -3.19 7.98
C ALA A 118 12.36 -3.82 9.04
N LYS A 119 11.81 -4.97 8.72
CA LYS A 119 11.05 -5.78 9.67
C LYS A 119 12.02 -6.55 10.56
N THR A 120 11.94 -6.34 11.88
CA THR A 120 12.86 -6.91 12.87
C THR A 120 12.41 -8.25 13.43
N ARG A 121 11.11 -8.55 13.34
CA ARG A 121 10.53 -9.83 13.78
C ARG A 121 9.37 -10.24 12.91
N SER A 122 9.12 -11.55 12.84
CA SER A 122 7.92 -12.08 12.19
C SER A 122 6.66 -11.69 12.98
N THR A 123 5.61 -11.32 12.25
CA THR A 123 4.28 -11.03 12.82
C THR A 123 3.25 -11.89 12.12
N PRO A 124 2.14 -12.28 12.80
CA PRO A 124 1.00 -12.91 12.15
C PRO A 124 0.44 -12.05 10.99
N GLU A 125 -0.31 -12.67 10.10
CA GLU A 125 -0.99 -11.92 9.05
C GLU A 125 -2.07 -11.02 9.65
N LEU A 126 -1.92 -9.71 9.54
CA LEU A 126 -2.85 -8.73 10.12
C LEU A 126 -4.28 -8.84 9.59
N LYS A 127 -4.48 -9.45 8.41
CA LYS A 127 -5.82 -9.66 7.85
C LYS A 127 -6.71 -10.56 8.72
N SER A 128 -6.10 -11.45 9.55
CA SER A 128 -6.82 -12.33 10.48
C SER A 128 -7.13 -11.66 11.83
N VAL A 129 -6.62 -10.45 12.07
CA VAL A 129 -6.84 -9.68 13.31
C VAL A 129 -7.81 -8.55 13.02
N THR A 130 -8.98 -8.58 13.66
CA THR A 130 -10.05 -7.58 13.42
C THR A 130 -9.90 -6.34 14.30
N ALA A 131 -9.47 -6.52 15.56
CA ALA A 131 -9.34 -5.42 16.52
C ALA A 131 -8.14 -4.52 16.22
N TYR A 132 -8.37 -3.21 16.18
CA TYR A 132 -7.34 -2.22 15.90
C TYR A 132 -6.20 -2.24 16.94
N ASP A 133 -6.55 -2.27 18.23
CA ASP A 133 -5.56 -2.28 19.33
C ASP A 133 -4.68 -3.53 19.33
N GLU A 134 -5.24 -4.67 18.93
CA GLU A 134 -4.46 -5.91 18.77
C GLU A 134 -3.47 -5.79 17.61
N ARG A 135 -3.88 -5.16 16.50
CA ARG A 135 -2.97 -4.88 15.37
C ARG A 135 -1.81 -3.98 15.80
N LEU A 136 -2.08 -2.94 16.59
CA LEU A 136 -1.04 -2.05 17.12
C LEU A 136 -0.04 -2.82 17.98
N LYS A 137 -0.52 -3.63 18.94
CA LYS A 137 0.34 -4.48 19.79
C LYS A 137 1.19 -5.46 18.99
N LEU A 138 0.63 -6.04 17.92
CA LEU A 138 1.37 -6.94 17.04
C LEU A 138 2.45 -6.24 16.23
N LEU A 139 2.28 -4.95 15.93
CA LEU A 139 3.24 -4.16 15.17
C LEU A 139 4.27 -3.45 16.05
N ASP A 140 4.00 -3.32 17.35
CA ASP A 140 4.93 -2.68 18.28
C ASP A 140 6.29 -3.37 18.28
N GLY A 141 7.36 -2.59 18.04
CA GLY A 141 8.73 -3.10 17.90
C GLY A 141 8.96 -4.06 16.72
N ALA A 142 8.00 -4.21 15.80
CA ALA A 142 8.15 -5.11 14.64
C ALA A 142 9.00 -4.52 13.50
N TYR A 143 9.29 -3.23 13.55
CA TYR A 143 10.06 -2.53 12.53
C TYR A 143 11.18 -1.71 13.15
N ALA A 144 12.31 -1.64 12.47
CA ALA A 144 13.40 -0.71 12.78
C ALA A 144 13.59 0.29 11.63
N VAL A 145 13.92 1.51 12.00
CA VAL A 145 14.20 2.58 11.04
C VAL A 145 15.71 2.80 10.97
N PHE A 146 16.27 2.70 9.78
CA PHE A 146 17.66 3.00 9.46
C PHE A 146 17.72 4.37 8.79
N ALA A 147 17.65 5.42 9.60
CA ALA A 147 17.25 6.74 9.17
C ALA A 147 18.31 7.54 8.40
N LYS A 148 19.60 7.12 8.33
CA LYS A 148 20.68 7.93 7.71
C LYS A 148 20.31 8.57 6.36
N PRO A 149 19.72 7.85 5.38
CA PRO A 149 19.41 8.43 4.08
C PRO A 149 18.23 9.43 4.08
N ILE A 150 17.43 9.46 5.14
CA ILE A 150 16.17 10.23 5.21
C ILE A 150 16.11 11.23 6.37
N ILE A 151 17.20 11.34 7.16
CA ILE A 151 17.25 12.33 8.26
C ILE A 151 17.04 13.74 7.71
N GLY A 152 16.08 14.45 8.30
CA GLY A 152 15.73 15.81 7.92
C GLY A 152 14.97 15.95 6.62
N ARG A 153 14.67 14.85 5.90
CA ARG A 153 13.91 14.86 4.65
C ARG A 153 12.41 14.69 4.88
N LYS A 154 11.64 15.23 3.97
CA LYS A 154 10.19 14.99 3.89
C LYS A 154 9.97 13.76 3.01
N VAL A 155 9.45 12.71 3.61
CA VAL A 155 9.27 11.42 2.93
C VAL A 155 7.79 11.12 2.68
N LEU A 156 7.54 10.42 1.58
CA LEU A 156 6.29 9.72 1.31
C LEU A 156 6.49 8.27 1.76
N LEU A 157 5.65 7.80 2.69
CA LEU A 157 5.66 6.43 3.19
C LEU A 157 4.60 5.61 2.45
#